data_2c3f320bf2e29524590d592511252f1f
#
_entry.id   2c3f320bf2e29524590d592511252f1f
#
_cell.length_a   1.000
_cell.length_b   1.000
_cell.length_c   1.000
_cell.angle_alpha   90.00
_cell.angle_beta   90.00
_cell.angle_gamma   90.00
#
_symmetry.space_group_name_H-M   'P 1'
#
loop_
_entity.id
_entity.type
_entity.pdbx_description
1 polymer ?
#
loop_
_entity_poly.entity_id
_entity_poly.type
_entity_poly.pdbx_seq_one_letter_code
_entity_poly.pdbx_strand_id
1 'polypeptide(L)'
;MAVVIIMENSRSAIFALYHVLCRFSSREEPLSIEKIRALLKQEHSLSLTRTTLRSYLKALDDFGIRIAAVPGGRYLAGRQFEESEVYLLSNAVHSAHFISSAQSEALIRKLLATQSHSFEKQFHESVHLENRRKINSPALLQNIETLLSAIQLRKA
;
A
#
# COMPACT_ATOMS: atom_id res chain seq x y z
N MET A 1 -4.91 -12.71 33.40
CA MET A 1 -4.23 -11.67 32.59
C MET A 1 -3.76 -12.13 31.21
N ALA A 2 -3.29 -13.36 31.03
CA ALA A 2 -2.80 -13.88 29.73
C ALA A 2 -3.87 -13.99 28.64
N VAL A 3 -5.13 -14.31 28.98
CA VAL A 3 -6.24 -14.49 28.03
C VAL A 3 -6.68 -13.20 27.37
N VAL A 4 -6.64 -12.06 28.07
CA VAL A 4 -7.04 -10.74 27.52
C VAL A 4 -6.00 -10.23 26.51
N ILE A 5 -4.71 -10.46 26.76
CA ILE A 5 -3.61 -10.09 25.84
C ILE A 5 -3.68 -10.92 24.55
N ILE A 6 -4.10 -12.17 24.62
CA ILE A 6 -4.27 -13.05 23.44
C ILE A 6 -5.46 -12.58 22.58
N MET A 7 -6.53 -12.05 23.17
CA MET A 7 -7.70 -11.56 22.42
C MET A 7 -7.45 -10.20 21.76
N GLU A 8 -6.70 -9.29 22.38
CA GLU A 8 -6.28 -8.03 21.74
C GLU A 8 -5.31 -8.29 20.58
N ASN A 9 -4.34 -9.17 20.74
CA ASN A 9 -3.45 -9.62 19.68
C ASN A 9 -4.20 -10.30 18.52
N SER A 10 -5.31 -10.99 18.77
CA SER A 10 -6.09 -11.66 17.73
C SER A 10 -6.81 -10.68 16.81
N ARG A 11 -7.31 -9.56 17.31
CA ARG A 11 -7.99 -8.55 16.51
C ARG A 11 -7.02 -7.74 15.63
N SER A 12 -5.86 -7.40 16.15
CA SER A 12 -4.82 -6.69 15.40
C SER A 12 -4.08 -7.60 14.40
N ALA A 13 -4.07 -8.91 14.64
CA ALA A 13 -3.33 -9.86 13.82
C ALA A 13 -3.83 -9.97 12.37
N ILE A 14 -5.13 -9.78 12.12
CA ILE A 14 -5.68 -9.78 10.76
C ILE A 14 -5.24 -8.54 9.99
N PHE A 15 -5.15 -7.38 10.64
CA PHE A 15 -4.63 -6.15 10.01
C PHE A 15 -3.13 -6.26 9.75
N ALA A 16 -2.37 -6.85 10.68
CA ALA A 16 -0.95 -7.13 10.49
C ALA A 16 -0.72 -8.08 9.31
N LEU A 17 -1.55 -9.13 9.18
CA LEU A 17 -1.52 -10.04 8.03
C LEU A 17 -1.81 -9.31 6.73
N TYR A 18 -2.85 -8.47 6.71
CA TYR A 18 -3.18 -7.65 5.54
C TYR A 18 -2.00 -6.73 5.17
N HIS A 19 -1.42 -6.04 6.14
CA HIS A 19 -0.24 -5.19 5.92
C HIS A 19 0.94 -5.98 5.33
N VAL A 20 1.24 -7.16 5.87
CA VAL A 20 2.31 -8.03 5.34
C VAL A 20 2.03 -8.42 3.89
N LEU A 21 0.79 -8.79 3.57
CA LEU A 21 0.42 -9.12 2.19
C LEU A 21 0.53 -7.90 1.26
N CYS A 22 0.09 -6.73 1.70
CA CYS A 22 0.21 -5.49 0.92
C CYS A 22 1.66 -5.14 0.60
N ARG A 23 2.55 -5.24 1.59
CA ARG A 23 3.92 -4.71 1.47
C ARG A 23 4.93 -5.72 0.92
N PHE A 24 4.71 -7.02 1.14
CA PHE A 24 5.72 -8.04 0.87
C PHE A 24 5.30 -9.07 -0.16
N SER A 25 4.05 -9.03 -0.69
CA SER A 25 3.63 -9.99 -1.70
C SER A 25 3.35 -9.32 -3.04
N SER A 26 3.71 -9.99 -4.12
CA SER A 26 3.32 -9.67 -5.49
C SER A 26 3.07 -10.99 -6.24
N ARG A 27 2.62 -10.89 -7.49
CA ARG A 27 2.45 -12.08 -8.35
C ARG A 27 3.78 -12.77 -8.62
N GLU A 28 4.84 -11.98 -8.75
CA GLU A 28 6.21 -12.42 -9.00
C GLU A 28 6.88 -12.95 -7.72
N GLU A 29 6.49 -12.39 -6.56
CA GLU A 29 7.01 -12.77 -5.25
C GLU A 29 5.88 -13.23 -4.31
N PRO A 30 5.26 -14.38 -4.56
CA PRO A 30 4.24 -14.93 -3.69
C PRO A 30 4.84 -15.39 -2.36
N LEU A 31 4.09 -15.25 -1.28
CA LEU A 31 4.54 -15.61 0.07
C LEU A 31 4.06 -17.00 0.47
N SER A 32 4.99 -17.88 0.84
CA SER A 32 4.65 -19.14 1.51
C SER A 32 4.08 -18.86 2.92
N ILE A 33 3.36 -19.83 3.47
CA ILE A 33 2.83 -19.75 4.85
C ILE A 33 3.95 -19.48 5.86
N GLU A 34 5.09 -20.12 5.68
CA GLU A 34 6.26 -19.96 6.53
C GLU A 34 6.84 -18.55 6.44
N LYS A 35 6.95 -18.01 5.22
CA LYS A 35 7.44 -16.65 4.99
C LYS A 35 6.49 -15.60 5.59
N ILE A 36 5.16 -15.78 5.44
CA ILE A 36 4.16 -14.90 6.08
C ILE A 36 4.34 -14.90 7.61
N ARG A 37 4.51 -16.09 8.21
CA ARG A 37 4.71 -16.21 9.67
C ARG A 37 6.00 -15.55 10.13
N ALA A 38 7.09 -15.69 9.36
CA ALA A 38 8.36 -15.03 9.65
C ALA A 38 8.22 -13.49 9.60
N LEU A 39 7.57 -12.95 8.56
CA LEU A 39 7.32 -11.52 8.41
C LEU A 39 6.41 -10.97 9.51
N LEU A 40 5.33 -11.68 9.87
CA LEU A 40 4.47 -11.28 10.99
C LEU A 40 5.23 -11.20 12.31
N LYS A 41 6.17 -12.11 12.54
CA LYS A 41 7.03 -12.09 13.72
C LYS A 41 8.02 -10.92 13.68
N GLN A 42 8.63 -10.69 12.53
CA GLN A 42 9.63 -9.63 12.32
C GLN A 42 9.01 -8.23 12.40
N GLU A 43 7.95 -7.97 11.63
CA GLU A 43 7.37 -6.64 11.48
C GLU A 43 6.40 -6.25 12.60
N HIS A 44 5.71 -7.24 13.18
CA HIS A 44 4.63 -7.01 14.13
C HIS A 44 4.80 -7.74 15.46
N SER A 45 5.91 -8.47 15.67
CA SER A 45 6.14 -9.31 16.86
C SER A 45 5.03 -10.34 17.11
N LEU A 46 4.30 -10.75 16.06
CA LEU A 46 3.17 -11.67 16.13
C LEU A 46 3.57 -13.08 15.72
N SER A 47 3.24 -14.05 16.57
CA SER A 47 3.44 -15.48 16.30
C SER A 47 2.10 -16.17 16.13
N LEU A 48 1.78 -16.60 14.90
CA LEU A 48 0.54 -17.29 14.56
C LEU A 48 0.81 -18.76 14.22
N THR A 49 -0.14 -19.63 14.56
CA THR A 49 -0.13 -21.02 14.09
C THR A 49 -0.51 -21.07 12.60
N ARG A 50 -0.16 -22.17 11.92
CA ARG A 50 -0.57 -22.38 10.51
C ARG A 50 -2.09 -22.39 10.36
N THR A 51 -2.81 -22.97 11.32
CA THR A 51 -4.27 -23.05 11.30
C THR A 51 -4.90 -21.67 11.45
N THR A 52 -4.46 -20.89 12.42
CA THR A 52 -4.93 -19.52 12.65
C THR A 52 -4.66 -18.63 11.43
N LEU A 53 -3.46 -18.73 10.84
CA LEU A 53 -3.12 -17.98 9.64
C LEU A 53 -4.03 -18.31 8.46
N ARG A 54 -4.33 -19.60 8.23
CA ARG A 54 -5.26 -20.01 7.17
C ARG A 54 -6.68 -19.49 7.41
N SER A 55 -7.14 -19.50 8.67
CA SER A 55 -8.44 -18.93 9.04
C SER A 55 -8.50 -17.43 8.74
N TYR A 56 -7.44 -16.68 9.04
CA TYR A 56 -7.39 -15.23 8.75
C TYR A 56 -7.29 -14.92 7.26
N LEU A 57 -6.53 -15.72 6.50
CA LEU A 57 -6.50 -15.59 5.04
C LEU A 57 -7.89 -15.82 4.43
N LYS A 58 -8.62 -16.83 4.92
CA LYS A 58 -9.99 -17.07 4.50
C LYS A 58 -10.91 -15.89 4.89
N ALA A 59 -10.80 -15.38 6.12
CA ALA A 59 -11.60 -14.25 6.58
C ALA A 59 -11.37 -12.99 5.75
N LEU A 60 -10.13 -12.72 5.31
CA LEU A 60 -9.83 -11.62 4.39
C LEU A 60 -10.49 -11.82 3.03
N ASP A 61 -10.43 -13.04 2.48
CA ASP A 61 -11.06 -13.38 1.21
C ASP A 61 -12.60 -13.29 1.27
N ASP A 62 -13.21 -13.81 2.34
CA ASP A 62 -14.65 -13.69 2.63
C ASP A 62 -15.09 -12.22 2.78
N PHE A 63 -14.21 -11.34 3.23
CA PHE A 63 -14.44 -9.89 3.32
C PHE A 63 -14.27 -9.16 1.98
N GLY A 64 -13.88 -9.86 0.93
CA GLY A 64 -13.70 -9.30 -0.41
C GLY A 64 -12.26 -8.86 -0.74
N ILE A 65 -11.31 -9.13 0.15
CA ILE A 65 -9.87 -8.90 -0.10
C ILE A 65 -9.32 -10.11 -0.84
N ARG A 66 -9.21 -10.02 -2.16
CA ARG A 66 -8.79 -11.13 -3.02
C ARG A 66 -7.35 -11.54 -2.78
N ILE A 67 -7.15 -12.76 -2.32
CA ILE A 67 -5.83 -13.37 -2.09
C ILE A 67 -5.67 -14.53 -3.07
N ALA A 68 -4.82 -14.37 -4.08
CA ALA A 68 -4.54 -15.42 -5.03
C ALA A 68 -3.54 -16.45 -4.46
N ALA A 69 -3.81 -17.72 -4.73
CA ALA A 69 -2.90 -18.82 -4.45
C ALA A 69 -2.24 -19.27 -5.76
N VAL A 70 -0.92 -19.37 -5.76
CA VAL A 70 -0.12 -19.79 -6.90
C VAL A 70 0.95 -20.79 -6.44
N PRO A 71 1.59 -21.52 -7.35
CA PRO A 71 2.78 -22.28 -7.01
C PRO A 71 3.81 -21.40 -6.31
N GLY A 72 4.25 -21.78 -5.11
CA GLY A 72 5.17 -20.98 -4.29
C GLY A 72 4.53 -20.15 -3.18
N GLY A 73 3.23 -19.86 -3.22
CA GLY A 73 2.61 -19.11 -2.12
C GLY A 73 1.32 -18.39 -2.46
N ARG A 74 1.13 -17.27 -1.78
CA ARG A 74 -0.05 -16.43 -1.91
C ARG A 74 0.36 -14.97 -2.05
N TYR A 75 -0.46 -14.19 -2.74
CA TYR A 75 -0.27 -12.74 -2.86
C TYR A 75 -1.60 -12.00 -2.86
N LEU A 76 -1.56 -10.72 -2.53
CA LEU A 76 -2.72 -9.83 -2.61
C LEU A 76 -2.99 -9.48 -4.07
N ALA A 77 -4.09 -10.02 -4.63
CA ALA A 77 -4.47 -9.83 -6.03
C ALA A 77 -5.41 -8.64 -6.26
N GLY A 78 -6.15 -8.21 -5.24
CA GLY A 78 -7.12 -7.10 -5.34
C GLY A 78 -6.55 -5.80 -4.80
N ARG A 79 -5.50 -5.26 -5.40
CA ARG A 79 -4.99 -3.93 -5.05
C ARG A 79 -5.90 -2.84 -5.60
N GLN A 80 -5.88 -1.67 -4.96
CA GLN A 80 -6.66 -0.51 -5.41
C GLN A 80 -6.18 0.01 -6.77
N PHE A 81 -4.88 -0.08 -7.00
CA PHE A 81 -4.24 0.27 -8.27
C PHE A 81 -3.34 -0.87 -8.72
N GLU A 82 -3.32 -1.12 -10.02
CA GLU A 82 -2.34 -2.00 -10.64
C GLU A 82 -0.97 -1.28 -10.72
N GLU A 83 0.10 -2.05 -10.80
CA GLU A 83 1.48 -1.50 -10.84
C GLU A 83 1.68 -0.54 -12.01
N SER A 84 1.13 -0.84 -13.18
CA SER A 84 1.16 0.02 -14.37
C SER A 84 0.42 1.33 -14.16
N GLU A 85 -0.69 1.33 -13.42
CA GLU A 85 -1.46 2.53 -13.10
C GLU A 85 -0.67 3.43 -12.14
N VAL A 86 -0.07 2.83 -11.09
CA VAL A 86 0.79 3.58 -10.16
C VAL A 86 2.00 4.18 -10.89
N TYR A 87 2.60 3.43 -11.80
CA TYR A 87 3.70 3.92 -12.62
C TYR A 87 3.28 5.13 -13.47
N LEU A 88 2.13 5.02 -14.16
CA LEU A 88 1.58 6.11 -14.98
C LEU A 88 1.25 7.34 -14.14
N LEU A 89 0.54 7.16 -13.01
CA LEU A 89 0.16 8.25 -12.11
C LEU A 89 1.39 8.94 -11.52
N SER A 90 2.40 8.17 -11.10
CA SER A 90 3.64 8.71 -10.55
C SER A 90 4.40 9.54 -11.58
N ASN A 91 4.47 9.09 -12.83
CA ASN A 91 5.08 9.85 -13.92
C ASN A 91 4.28 11.12 -14.26
N ALA A 92 2.95 11.07 -14.24
CA ALA A 92 2.10 12.23 -14.44
C ALA A 92 2.31 13.29 -13.36
N VAL A 93 2.36 12.88 -12.09
CA VAL A 93 2.66 13.75 -10.94
C VAL A 93 4.08 14.34 -11.07
N HIS A 94 5.04 13.51 -11.49
CA HIS A 94 6.41 13.98 -11.66
C HIS A 94 6.53 15.03 -12.79
N SER A 95 5.82 14.85 -13.89
CA SER A 95 5.81 15.75 -15.05
C SER A 95 4.98 17.02 -14.84
N ALA A 96 4.15 17.08 -13.79
CA ALA A 96 3.34 18.25 -13.51
C ALA A 96 4.19 19.45 -13.10
N HIS A 97 4.26 20.48 -13.95
CA HIS A 97 5.08 21.67 -13.70
C HIS A 97 4.54 22.59 -12.61
N PHE A 98 3.23 22.54 -12.35
CA PHE A 98 2.54 23.38 -11.37
C PHE A 98 2.62 22.85 -9.94
N ILE A 99 3.19 21.65 -9.73
CA ILE A 99 3.41 21.05 -8.41
C ILE A 99 4.88 21.16 -8.04
N SER A 100 5.19 21.59 -6.81
CA SER A 100 6.57 21.65 -6.34
C SER A 100 7.21 20.26 -6.25
N SER A 101 8.53 20.18 -6.30
CA SER A 101 9.25 18.91 -6.19
C SER A 101 8.90 18.17 -4.89
N ALA A 102 8.87 18.87 -3.75
CA ALA A 102 8.53 18.30 -2.46
C ALA A 102 7.09 17.73 -2.43
N GLN A 103 6.12 18.44 -3.02
CA GLN A 103 4.74 17.96 -3.13
C GLN A 103 4.63 16.75 -4.06
N SER A 104 5.36 16.76 -5.19
CA SER A 104 5.40 15.61 -6.10
C SER A 104 5.96 14.37 -5.43
N GLU A 105 7.09 14.48 -4.74
CA GLU A 105 7.69 13.38 -4.00
C GLU A 105 6.76 12.83 -2.92
N ALA A 106 6.07 13.71 -2.19
CA ALA A 106 5.10 13.30 -1.18
C ALA A 106 3.92 12.52 -1.79
N LEU A 107 3.39 12.95 -2.94
CA LEU A 107 2.31 12.26 -3.66
C LEU A 107 2.77 10.92 -4.23
N ILE A 108 3.93 10.88 -4.87
CA ILE A 108 4.52 9.64 -5.42
C ILE A 108 4.75 8.64 -4.30
N ARG A 109 5.28 9.06 -3.16
CA ARG A 109 5.47 8.18 -1.99
C ARG A 109 4.14 7.58 -1.50
N LYS A 110 3.05 8.35 -1.49
CA LYS A 110 1.71 7.84 -1.14
C LYS A 110 1.21 6.81 -2.14
N LEU A 111 1.43 7.03 -3.44
CA LEU A 111 1.08 6.08 -4.49
C LEU A 111 1.89 4.78 -4.35
N LEU A 112 3.21 4.88 -4.18
CA LEU A 112 4.08 3.72 -4.01
C LEU A 112 3.74 2.92 -2.74
N ALA A 113 3.29 3.57 -1.68
CA ALA A 113 2.86 2.90 -0.45
C ALA A 113 1.64 1.98 -0.64
N THR A 114 0.89 2.10 -1.74
CA THR A 114 -0.19 1.18 -2.10
C THR A 114 0.32 -0.13 -2.72
N GLN A 115 1.61 -0.21 -3.03
CA GLN A 115 2.26 -1.32 -3.72
C GLN A 115 3.21 -2.11 -2.83
N SER A 116 3.77 -3.19 -3.39
CA SER A 116 4.78 -4.00 -2.71
C SER A 116 6.12 -3.25 -2.62
N HIS A 117 6.95 -3.64 -1.65
CA HIS A 117 8.33 -3.13 -1.55
C HIS A 117 9.18 -3.48 -2.77
N SER A 118 8.92 -4.62 -3.39
CA SER A 118 9.60 -5.03 -4.63
C SER A 118 9.31 -4.04 -5.75
N PHE A 119 8.05 -3.68 -5.97
CA PHE A 119 7.67 -2.67 -6.96
C PHE A 119 8.24 -1.29 -6.63
N GLU A 120 8.15 -0.86 -5.37
CA GLU A 120 8.71 0.42 -4.92
C GLU A 120 10.22 0.53 -5.25
N LYS A 121 10.98 -0.54 -4.99
CA LYS A 121 12.40 -0.60 -5.33
C LYS A 121 12.63 -0.53 -6.84
N GLN A 122 11.92 -1.34 -7.63
CA GLN A 122 12.02 -1.33 -9.09
C GLN A 122 11.65 0.03 -9.68
N PHE A 123 10.62 0.69 -9.13
CA PHE A 123 10.24 2.04 -9.55
C PHE A 123 11.38 3.03 -9.35
N HIS A 124 12.03 3.04 -8.19
CA HIS A 124 13.16 3.94 -7.92
C HIS A 124 14.39 3.66 -8.79
N GLU A 125 14.61 2.40 -9.17
CA GLU A 125 15.71 2.01 -10.07
C GLU A 125 15.41 2.39 -11.53
N SER A 126 14.15 2.35 -11.96
CA SER A 126 13.74 2.60 -13.36
C SER A 126 13.47 4.07 -13.67
N VAL A 127 13.06 4.86 -12.68
CA VAL A 127 12.72 6.26 -12.88
C VAL A 127 13.93 7.14 -12.60
N HIS A 128 14.66 7.49 -13.66
CA HIS A 128 15.61 8.59 -13.63
C HIS A 128 14.83 9.89 -13.59
N LEU A 129 14.68 10.45 -12.40
CA LEU A 129 13.98 11.70 -12.16
C LEU A 129 14.79 12.85 -12.79
N GLU A 130 14.51 13.17 -14.06
CA GLU A 130 14.99 14.39 -14.67
C GLU A 130 14.50 15.58 -13.84
N ASN A 131 15.44 16.40 -13.40
CA ASN A 131 15.19 17.58 -12.57
C ASN A 131 14.55 18.69 -13.41
N ARG A 132 13.25 18.50 -13.82
CA ARG A 132 12.51 19.50 -14.59
C ARG A 132 12.21 20.70 -13.69
N ARG A 133 12.34 21.91 -14.24
CA ARG A 133 11.97 23.15 -13.53
C ARG A 133 10.49 23.10 -13.13
N LYS A 134 10.22 23.04 -11.82
CA LYS A 134 8.88 23.04 -11.24
C LYS A 134 8.59 24.42 -10.62
N ILE A 135 7.32 24.81 -10.69
CA ILE A 135 6.85 26.04 -10.02
C ILE A 135 6.71 25.72 -8.53
N ASN A 136 7.38 26.50 -7.70
CA ASN A 136 7.25 26.34 -6.26
C ASN A 136 6.00 27.09 -5.76
N SER A 137 4.87 26.41 -5.71
CA SER A 137 3.61 26.93 -5.15
C SER A 137 3.16 26.07 -3.98
N PRO A 138 3.63 26.32 -2.75
CA PRO A 138 3.29 25.51 -1.58
C PRO A 138 1.79 25.53 -1.26
N ALA A 139 1.08 26.60 -1.63
CA ALA A 139 -0.35 26.75 -1.38
C ALA A 139 -1.25 26.08 -2.43
N LEU A 140 -0.71 25.44 -3.47
CA LEU A 140 -1.52 24.94 -4.60
C LEU A 140 -2.59 23.94 -4.15
N LEU A 141 -2.22 22.92 -3.38
CA LEU A 141 -3.17 21.91 -2.93
C LEU A 141 -4.25 22.49 -2.00
N GLN A 142 -3.86 23.42 -1.14
CA GLN A 142 -4.78 24.13 -0.26
C GLN A 142 -5.75 25.03 -1.05
N ASN A 143 -5.27 25.68 -2.11
CA ASN A 143 -6.10 26.48 -3.00
C ASN A 143 -7.10 25.60 -3.76
N ILE A 144 -6.70 24.41 -4.22
CA ILE A 144 -7.60 23.44 -4.86
C ILE A 144 -8.70 23.00 -3.89
N GLU A 145 -8.36 22.65 -2.66
CA GLU A 145 -9.35 22.28 -1.62
C GLU A 145 -10.33 23.42 -1.34
N THR A 146 -9.84 24.65 -1.25
CA THR A 146 -10.68 25.84 -1.05
C THR A 146 -11.63 26.05 -2.21
N LEU A 147 -11.15 25.93 -3.45
CA LEU A 147 -11.98 26.07 -4.65
C LEU A 147 -13.06 24.96 -4.74
N LEU A 148 -12.69 23.72 -4.48
CA LEU A 148 -13.64 22.60 -4.46
C LEU A 148 -14.73 22.81 -3.41
N SER A 149 -14.36 23.24 -2.22
CA SER A 149 -15.32 23.57 -1.16
C SER A 149 -16.26 24.69 -1.56
N ALA A 150 -15.74 25.76 -2.18
CA ALA A 150 -16.55 26.88 -2.68
C ALA A 150 -17.53 26.46 -3.80
N ILE A 151 -17.11 25.56 -4.69
CA ILE A 151 -17.98 24.99 -5.74
C ILE A 151 -19.11 24.16 -5.14
N GLN A 152 -18.80 23.35 -4.13
CA GLN A 152 -19.82 22.54 -3.45
C GLN A 152 -20.86 23.41 -2.73
N LEU A 153 -20.42 24.47 -2.05
CA LEU A 153 -21.33 25.39 -1.35
C LEU A 153 -22.24 26.19 -2.32
N ARG A 154 -21.82 26.42 -3.56
CA ARG A 154 -22.66 27.07 -4.58
C ARG A 154 -23.71 26.16 -5.22
N LYS A 155 -23.62 24.85 -5.03
CA LYS A 155 -24.58 23.86 -5.54
C LYS A 155 -25.66 23.49 -4.52
N ALA A 156 -25.55 23.98 -3.28
CA ALA A 156 -26.58 23.88 -2.25
C ALA A 156 -27.41 25.16 -2.20
#